data_d679ed879b7a3308d06b214357b64955
#
_entry.id   d679ed879b7a3308d06b214357b64955
#
_cell.length_a   1.000
_cell.length_b   1.000
_cell.length_c   1.000
_cell.angle_alpha   90.00
_cell.angle_beta   90.00
_cell.angle_gamma   90.00
#
_symmetry.space_group_name_H-M   'P 1'
#
loop_
_entity.id
_entity.type
_entity.pdbx_description
1 polymer ?
#
loop_
_entity_poly.entity_id
_entity_poly.type
_entity_poly.pdbx_seq_one_letter_code
_entity_poly.pdbx_strand_id
1 'polypeptide(L)'
;MEMNIPLAPGVELKIADRLEEQSGYATSSLPKGFLLVSEGLELAEEAVGFGFPVVKLGLQALFPGRIELAVEQHGPIWTVQAVYTLNLVEKLHRPGIGSLKIGLVYNLKNSLAALIRHIPSLRGLLTAMSSGLRRAFGWETIYENAGYHTTIKMIHTIQEETGKIKVEVDTTGLPGGITEVVVMNEQGAHYFDRYLDSSGVSLQGKEIGCWDVVTAEDACFISTTRQVAFKLAQVKGARLFRGRELVSSRLAWAGFGYSFPPSIKSFVYELGVKRHA
;
A
#
# COMPACT_ATOMS: atom_id res chain seq x y z
N MET A 1 15.94 -12.08 5.85
CA MET A 1 16.78 -10.93 6.31
C MET A 1 15.90 -10.03 7.15
N GLU A 2 16.41 -9.44 8.22
CA GLU A 2 15.68 -8.42 8.99
C GLU A 2 16.70 -7.39 9.51
N MET A 3 16.43 -6.11 9.28
CA MET A 3 17.30 -5.03 9.70
C MET A 3 16.52 -3.74 9.91
N ASN A 4 17.04 -2.87 10.76
CA ASN A 4 16.49 -1.55 11.02
C ASN A 4 17.49 -0.47 10.59
N ILE A 5 16.99 0.57 9.90
CA ILE A 5 17.76 1.74 9.47
C ILE A 5 17.19 2.98 10.16
N PRO A 6 18.01 3.75 10.89
CA PRO A 6 17.55 4.98 11.54
C PRO A 6 17.08 6.02 10.51
N LEU A 7 15.86 6.54 10.64
CA LEU A 7 15.30 7.59 9.78
C LEU A 7 15.26 8.96 10.47
N ALA A 8 14.87 8.98 11.74
CA ALA A 8 14.78 10.17 12.57
C ALA A 8 14.95 9.77 14.04
N PRO A 9 15.11 10.69 14.99
CA PRO A 9 15.24 10.35 16.41
C PRO A 9 14.09 9.44 16.88
N GLY A 10 14.41 8.20 17.29
CA GLY A 10 13.47 7.18 17.73
C GLY A 10 12.53 6.63 16.65
N VAL A 11 12.81 6.86 15.36
CA VAL A 11 12.07 6.31 14.22
C VAL A 11 13.01 5.56 13.30
N GLU A 12 12.70 4.33 13.01
CA GLU A 12 13.48 3.42 12.16
C GLU A 12 12.64 2.89 11.00
N LEU A 13 13.31 2.53 9.93
CA LEU A 13 12.76 1.74 8.84
C LEU A 13 13.19 0.29 9.02
N LYS A 14 12.24 -0.58 9.28
CA LYS A 14 12.46 -2.01 9.32
C LYS A 14 12.32 -2.57 7.92
N ILE A 15 13.33 -3.30 7.48
CA ILE A 15 13.37 -4.01 6.22
C ILE A 15 13.31 -5.50 6.52
N ALA A 16 12.32 -6.19 5.95
CA ALA A 16 12.17 -7.61 6.14
C ALA A 16 11.67 -8.29 4.86
N ASP A 17 12.16 -9.50 4.60
CA ASP A 17 11.68 -10.38 3.53
C ASP A 17 10.66 -11.41 4.06
N ARG A 18 9.90 -11.04 5.08
CA ARG A 18 8.99 -11.96 5.75
C ARG A 18 7.67 -12.13 5.02
N LEU A 19 7.27 -13.40 4.91
CA LEU A 19 5.86 -13.78 4.96
C LEU A 19 5.50 -13.90 6.45
N GLU A 20 4.51 -13.18 6.93
CA GLU A 20 3.98 -13.45 8.27
C GLU A 20 3.28 -14.81 8.25
N GLU A 21 3.91 -15.82 8.85
CA GLU A 21 3.26 -17.08 9.07
C GLU A 21 2.13 -16.90 10.09
N GLN A 22 0.87 -17.14 9.65
CA GLN A 22 -0.29 -17.45 10.47
C GLN A 22 -0.96 -16.36 11.29
N SER A 23 -1.08 -15.13 10.81
CA SER A 23 -1.92 -14.14 11.52
C SER A 23 -3.44 -14.31 11.31
N GLY A 24 -3.88 -15.18 10.39
CA GLY A 24 -5.30 -15.33 10.02
C GLY A 24 -5.87 -14.13 9.24
N TYR A 25 -5.02 -13.23 8.80
CA TYR A 25 -5.38 -12.07 7.98
C TYR A 25 -5.24 -12.37 6.49
N ALA A 26 -6.07 -11.74 5.66
CA ALA A 26 -6.00 -11.89 4.22
C ALA A 26 -4.63 -11.51 3.64
N THR A 27 -3.98 -10.50 4.24
CA THR A 27 -2.66 -10.01 3.83
C THR A 27 -1.48 -10.81 4.38
N SER A 28 -1.71 -11.81 5.25
CA SER A 28 -0.64 -12.62 5.84
C SER A 28 0.17 -13.44 4.82
N SER A 29 -0.40 -13.68 3.64
CA SER A 29 0.27 -14.34 2.53
C SER A 29 1.07 -13.39 1.63
N LEU A 30 1.02 -12.08 1.89
CA LEU A 30 1.78 -11.08 1.15
C LEU A 30 3.08 -10.75 1.86
N PRO A 31 4.21 -10.63 1.13
CA PRO A 31 5.45 -10.16 1.74
C PRO A 31 5.26 -8.72 2.20
N LYS A 32 5.62 -8.43 3.43
CA LYS A 32 5.66 -7.06 3.93
C LYS A 32 6.93 -6.38 3.44
N GLY A 33 6.80 -5.14 2.97
CA GLY A 33 7.90 -4.36 2.45
C GLY A 33 8.70 -3.64 3.54
N PHE A 34 8.66 -2.32 3.51
CA PHE A 34 9.41 -1.45 4.41
C PHE A 34 8.47 -0.85 5.47
N LEU A 35 8.72 -1.16 6.73
CA LEU A 35 7.82 -0.88 7.84
C LEU A 35 8.40 0.20 8.74
N LEU A 36 7.56 1.11 9.24
CA LEU A 36 7.97 2.07 10.27
C LEU A 36 7.99 1.42 11.65
N VAL A 37 9.04 1.69 12.39
CA VAL A 37 9.18 1.37 13.80
C VAL A 37 9.37 2.66 14.57
N SER A 38 8.63 2.88 15.64
CA SER A 38 8.80 4.02 16.54
C SER A 38 8.97 3.52 17.96
N GLU A 39 10.10 3.86 18.58
CA GLU A 39 10.41 3.46 19.96
C GLU A 39 10.28 1.94 20.18
N GLY A 40 10.77 1.16 19.21
CA GLY A 40 10.73 -0.29 19.25
C GLY A 40 9.38 -0.92 18.88
N LEU A 41 8.35 -0.12 18.61
CA LEU A 41 7.04 -0.61 18.18
C LEU A 41 6.87 -0.51 16.67
N GLU A 42 6.53 -1.60 16.02
CA GLU A 42 6.18 -1.64 14.59
C GLU A 42 4.81 -0.99 14.37
N LEU A 43 4.74 -0.07 13.40
CA LEU A 43 3.55 0.73 13.11
C LEU A 43 2.75 0.24 11.88
N ALA A 44 3.11 -0.90 11.32
CA ALA A 44 2.53 -1.36 10.06
C ALA A 44 1.21 -2.12 10.23
N GLU A 45 1.02 -2.87 11.32
CA GLU A 45 -0.16 -3.74 11.51
C GLU A 45 -0.40 -4.64 10.29
N GLU A 46 -1.59 -4.49 9.66
CA GLU A 46 -2.01 -5.25 8.47
C GLU A 46 -1.59 -4.61 7.14
N ALA A 47 -0.99 -3.42 7.18
CA ALA A 47 -0.50 -2.73 5.99
C ALA A 47 0.70 -3.47 5.37
N VAL A 48 0.85 -3.33 4.07
CA VAL A 48 1.93 -3.98 3.31
C VAL A 48 3.27 -3.24 3.39
N GLY A 49 3.31 -2.06 4.01
CA GLY A 49 4.51 -1.23 4.12
C GLY A 49 4.69 -0.27 2.95
N PHE A 50 5.89 0.36 2.89
CA PHE A 50 6.24 1.28 1.81
C PHE A 50 6.80 0.55 0.59
N GLY A 51 6.52 1.09 -0.60
CA GLY A 51 7.08 0.56 -1.83
C GLY A 51 6.56 -0.82 -2.22
N PHE A 52 5.28 -1.11 -2.01
CA PHE A 52 4.68 -2.39 -2.37
C PHE A 52 4.03 -2.30 -3.76
N PRO A 53 4.56 -2.99 -4.79
CA PRO A 53 4.05 -2.89 -6.15
C PRO A 53 2.86 -3.83 -6.40
N VAL A 54 1.89 -3.34 -7.16
CA VAL A 54 0.79 -4.12 -7.72
C VAL A 54 0.67 -3.77 -9.19
N VAL A 55 0.46 -4.74 -10.07
CA VAL A 55 0.24 -4.47 -11.49
C VAL A 55 -1.14 -4.95 -11.93
N LYS A 56 -1.78 -4.20 -12.83
CA LYS A 56 -3.07 -4.59 -13.41
C LYS A 56 -2.86 -5.22 -14.79
N LEU A 57 -3.39 -6.42 -14.95
CA LEU A 57 -3.44 -7.15 -16.20
C LEU A 57 -4.91 -7.38 -16.57
N GLY A 58 -5.43 -6.56 -17.48
CA GLY A 58 -6.86 -6.54 -17.78
C GLY A 58 -7.71 -6.20 -16.55
N LEU A 59 -8.56 -7.12 -16.13
CA LEU A 59 -9.42 -6.96 -14.94
C LEU A 59 -8.81 -7.52 -13.66
N GLN A 60 -7.63 -8.08 -13.71
CA GLN A 60 -6.96 -8.69 -12.57
C GLN A 60 -5.83 -7.80 -12.06
N ALA A 61 -5.64 -7.79 -10.75
CA ALA A 61 -4.46 -7.24 -10.11
C ALA A 61 -3.54 -8.38 -9.68
N LEU A 62 -2.25 -8.25 -9.98
CA LEU A 62 -1.20 -9.15 -9.54
C LEU A 62 -0.48 -8.53 -8.36
N PHE A 63 -0.41 -9.31 -7.30
CA PHE A 63 0.27 -8.98 -6.05
C PHE A 63 1.57 -9.76 -5.92
N PRO A 64 2.57 -9.22 -5.19
CA PRO A 64 3.77 -9.95 -4.84
C PRO A 64 3.46 -11.18 -3.99
N GLY A 65 3.99 -12.33 -4.40
CA GLY A 65 4.05 -13.54 -3.56
C GLY A 65 5.45 -13.78 -2.99
N ARG A 66 6.46 -13.04 -3.48
CA ARG A 66 7.84 -13.14 -3.01
C ARG A 66 8.56 -11.81 -3.19
N ILE A 67 9.46 -11.51 -2.28
CA ILE A 67 10.43 -10.42 -2.36
C ILE A 67 11.84 -10.99 -2.17
N GLU A 68 12.79 -10.53 -2.97
CA GLU A 68 14.22 -10.78 -2.81
C GLU A 68 14.91 -9.43 -2.54
N LEU A 69 15.70 -9.37 -1.47
CA LEU A 69 16.36 -8.14 -1.03
C LEU A 69 17.86 -8.28 -1.16
N ALA A 70 18.51 -7.24 -1.70
CA ALA A 70 19.96 -7.04 -1.63
C ALA A 70 20.20 -5.66 -1.00
N VAL A 71 21.10 -5.60 -0.02
CA VAL A 71 21.36 -4.39 0.77
C VAL A 71 22.82 -4.04 0.70
N GLU A 72 23.10 -2.79 0.41
CA GLU A 72 24.46 -2.20 0.42
C GLU A 72 24.44 -0.93 1.26
N GLN A 73 25.54 -0.70 2.01
CA GLN A 73 25.71 0.51 2.82
C GLN A 73 27.00 1.23 2.42
N HIS A 74 26.88 2.52 2.15
CA HIS A 74 28.00 3.40 1.87
C HIS A 74 27.92 4.64 2.79
N GLY A 75 28.63 4.57 3.92
CA GLY A 75 28.52 5.60 4.95
C GLY A 75 27.08 5.70 5.51
N PRO A 76 26.47 6.89 5.52
CA PRO A 76 25.11 7.08 6.02
C PRO A 76 24.02 6.75 4.98
N ILE A 77 24.40 6.24 3.81
CA ILE A 77 23.47 5.93 2.71
C ILE A 77 23.33 4.42 2.56
N TRP A 78 22.09 3.96 2.63
CA TRP A 78 21.70 2.59 2.38
C TRP A 78 21.01 2.48 1.03
N THR A 79 21.40 1.49 0.24
CA THR A 79 20.74 1.14 -1.00
C THR A 79 20.15 -0.25 -0.85
N VAL A 80 18.84 -0.34 -0.95
CA VAL A 80 18.12 -1.61 -0.88
C VAL A 80 17.49 -1.88 -2.24
N GLN A 81 17.97 -2.91 -2.91
CA GLN A 81 17.34 -3.44 -4.11
C GLN A 81 16.30 -4.48 -3.71
N ALA A 82 15.05 -4.26 -4.07
CA ALA A 82 13.95 -5.18 -3.89
C ALA A 82 13.47 -5.71 -5.25
N VAL A 83 13.46 -7.02 -5.42
CA VAL A 83 12.89 -7.68 -6.60
C VAL A 83 11.64 -8.42 -6.16
N TYR A 84 10.48 -7.94 -6.61
CA TYR A 84 9.18 -8.53 -6.32
C TYR A 84 8.78 -9.50 -7.43
N THR A 85 8.40 -10.71 -7.06
CA THR A 85 7.73 -11.66 -7.95
C THR A 85 6.22 -11.54 -7.76
N LEU A 86 5.54 -10.98 -8.77
CA LEU A 86 4.10 -10.77 -8.78
C LEU A 86 3.43 -11.99 -9.40
N ASN A 87 2.85 -12.83 -8.57
CA ASN A 87 2.24 -14.10 -8.98
C ASN A 87 0.95 -14.43 -8.23
N LEU A 88 0.49 -13.53 -7.37
CA LEU A 88 -0.74 -13.72 -6.61
C LEU A 88 -1.89 -12.89 -7.17
N VAL A 89 -3.09 -13.45 -7.14
CA VAL A 89 -4.35 -12.76 -7.45
C VAL A 89 -5.28 -12.81 -6.26
N GLU A 90 -5.94 -11.69 -6.03
CA GLU A 90 -6.96 -11.59 -4.99
C GLU A 90 -8.25 -12.31 -5.42
N LYS A 91 -8.80 -13.12 -4.55
CA LYS A 91 -10.10 -13.80 -4.73
C LYS A 91 -10.97 -13.65 -3.49
N LEU A 92 -12.28 -13.67 -3.70
CA LEU A 92 -13.24 -13.85 -2.62
C LEU A 92 -13.49 -15.35 -2.43
N HIS A 93 -13.22 -15.84 -1.25
CA HIS A 93 -13.42 -17.24 -0.86
C HIS A 93 -14.54 -17.34 0.19
N ARG A 94 -15.34 -18.37 0.08
CA ARG A 94 -16.30 -18.75 1.12
C ARG A 94 -16.12 -20.24 1.43
N PRO A 95 -15.87 -20.60 2.70
CA PRO A 95 -15.78 -22.00 3.10
C PRO A 95 -17.04 -22.79 2.67
N GLY A 96 -16.84 -23.93 2.00
CA GLY A 96 -17.92 -24.78 1.51
C GLY A 96 -18.55 -24.41 0.15
N ILE A 97 -18.25 -23.22 -0.42
CA ILE A 97 -18.78 -22.80 -1.73
C ILE A 97 -17.66 -22.64 -2.77
N GLY A 98 -16.44 -22.38 -2.33
CA GLY A 98 -15.29 -22.17 -3.20
C GLY A 98 -14.95 -20.70 -3.43
N SER A 99 -14.06 -20.44 -4.40
CA SER A 99 -13.53 -19.10 -4.70
C SER A 99 -14.19 -18.48 -5.92
N LEU A 100 -14.61 -17.23 -5.80
CA LEU A 100 -15.10 -16.42 -6.92
C LEU A 100 -13.98 -15.50 -7.42
N LYS A 101 -13.81 -15.44 -8.75
CA LYS A 101 -12.91 -14.44 -9.36
C LYS A 101 -13.49 -13.04 -9.13
N ILE A 102 -12.73 -12.19 -8.48
CA ILE A 102 -13.12 -10.81 -8.13
C ILE A 102 -13.46 -9.96 -9.37
N GLY A 103 -12.96 -10.32 -10.55
CA GLY A 103 -13.26 -9.58 -11.80
C GLY A 103 -14.73 -9.30 -12.05
N LEU A 104 -15.62 -10.22 -11.70
CA LEU A 104 -17.07 -10.03 -11.82
C LEU A 104 -17.62 -9.06 -10.75
N VAL A 105 -17.10 -9.19 -9.52
CA VAL A 105 -17.46 -8.33 -8.38
C VAL A 105 -16.86 -6.94 -8.55
N TYR A 106 -15.65 -6.85 -9.14
CA TYR A 106 -14.97 -5.58 -9.41
C TYR A 106 -15.69 -4.76 -10.48
N ASN A 107 -16.22 -5.39 -11.52
CA ASN A 107 -17.05 -4.72 -12.52
C ASN A 107 -18.35 -4.19 -11.91
N LEU A 108 -18.99 -4.95 -11.03
CA LEU A 108 -20.16 -4.50 -10.29
C LEU A 108 -19.78 -3.35 -9.33
N LYS A 109 -18.66 -3.46 -8.62
CA LYS A 109 -18.13 -2.43 -7.70
C LYS A 109 -17.73 -1.17 -8.47
N ASN A 110 -17.11 -1.26 -9.64
CA ASN A 110 -16.73 -0.11 -10.47
C ASN A 110 -17.94 0.55 -11.13
N SER A 111 -18.94 -0.23 -11.58
CA SER A 111 -20.20 0.31 -12.09
C SER A 111 -21.01 0.98 -10.97
N LEU A 112 -21.05 0.40 -9.78
CA LEU A 112 -21.61 1.04 -8.59
C LEU A 112 -20.78 2.27 -8.16
N ALA A 113 -19.44 2.20 -8.16
CA ALA A 113 -18.58 3.33 -7.81
C ALA A 113 -18.71 4.49 -8.80
N ALA A 114 -18.92 4.22 -10.09
CA ALA A 114 -19.25 5.25 -11.07
C ALA A 114 -20.62 5.92 -10.78
N LEU A 115 -21.61 5.13 -10.38
CA LEU A 115 -22.92 5.63 -9.96
C LEU A 115 -22.85 6.45 -8.67
N ILE A 116 -21.99 6.03 -7.74
CA ILE A 116 -21.79 6.65 -6.41
C ILE A 116 -20.98 7.96 -6.48
N ARG A 117 -20.15 8.15 -7.52
CA ARG A 117 -19.44 9.44 -7.74
C ARG A 117 -20.41 10.62 -7.83
N HIS A 118 -21.65 10.36 -8.22
CA HIS A 118 -22.69 11.40 -8.33
C HIS A 118 -23.52 11.59 -7.05
N ILE A 119 -23.39 10.70 -6.04
CA ILE A 119 -24.19 10.80 -4.81
C ILE A 119 -23.28 10.46 -3.59
N PRO A 120 -22.55 11.45 -3.05
CA PRO A 120 -21.58 11.23 -1.95
C PRO A 120 -22.17 10.59 -0.69
N SER A 121 -23.44 10.87 -0.38
CA SER A 121 -24.13 10.31 0.79
C SER A 121 -24.36 8.79 0.73
N LEU A 122 -24.41 8.20 -0.48
CA LEU A 122 -24.53 6.76 -0.66
C LEU A 122 -23.21 5.99 -0.47
N ARG A 123 -22.08 6.69 -0.51
CA ARG A 123 -20.74 6.10 -0.44
C ARG A 123 -20.51 5.39 0.89
N GLY A 124 -20.80 6.07 2.00
CA GLY A 124 -20.66 5.49 3.34
C GLY A 124 -21.60 4.31 3.58
N LEU A 125 -22.83 4.39 3.06
CA LEU A 125 -23.81 3.32 3.16
C LEU A 125 -23.39 2.06 2.39
N LEU A 126 -22.87 2.21 1.19
CA LEU A 126 -22.47 1.08 0.34
C LEU A 126 -21.16 0.44 0.80
N THR A 127 -20.22 1.22 1.35
CA THR A 127 -19.02 0.66 2.00
C THR A 127 -19.42 -0.12 3.25
N ALA A 128 -20.31 0.41 4.08
CA ALA A 128 -20.84 -0.28 5.25
C ALA A 128 -21.67 -1.52 4.85
N MET A 129 -22.46 -1.45 3.79
CA MET A 129 -23.21 -2.60 3.26
C MET A 129 -22.29 -3.67 2.67
N SER A 130 -21.25 -3.31 1.91
CA SER A 130 -20.33 -4.29 1.33
C SER A 130 -19.52 -5.01 2.40
N SER A 131 -19.06 -4.30 3.41
CA SER A 131 -18.35 -4.90 4.57
C SER A 131 -19.30 -5.71 5.46
N GLY A 132 -20.53 -5.26 5.65
CA GLY A 132 -21.57 -5.97 6.39
C GLY A 132 -22.01 -7.26 5.69
N LEU A 133 -22.21 -7.22 4.37
CA LEU A 133 -22.55 -8.39 3.55
C LEU A 133 -21.40 -9.41 3.52
N ARG A 134 -20.15 -8.97 3.37
CA ARG A 134 -18.99 -9.87 3.44
C ARG A 134 -18.96 -10.61 4.78
N ARG A 135 -19.14 -9.88 5.89
CA ARG A 135 -19.17 -10.46 7.24
C ARG A 135 -20.36 -11.39 7.45
N ALA A 136 -21.56 -10.98 7.03
CA ALA A 136 -22.78 -11.77 7.19
C ALA A 136 -22.77 -13.07 6.37
N PHE A 137 -22.14 -13.08 5.22
CA PHE A 137 -22.06 -14.25 4.33
C PHE A 137 -20.77 -15.05 4.46
N GLY A 138 -19.84 -14.68 5.37
CA GLY A 138 -18.59 -15.39 5.60
C GLY A 138 -17.64 -15.40 4.38
N TRP A 139 -17.66 -14.34 3.57
CA TRP A 139 -16.72 -14.17 2.46
C TRP A 139 -15.40 -13.61 2.98
N GLU A 140 -14.31 -14.27 2.64
CA GLU A 140 -12.95 -13.87 3.00
C GLU A 140 -12.15 -13.52 1.74
N THR A 141 -11.28 -12.52 1.84
CA THR A 141 -10.29 -12.25 0.80
C THR A 141 -9.13 -13.21 0.98
N ILE A 142 -8.76 -13.91 -0.08
CA ILE A 142 -7.56 -14.75 -0.12
C ILE A 142 -6.71 -14.38 -1.32
N TYR A 143 -5.41 -14.70 -1.25
CA TYR A 143 -4.47 -14.55 -2.35
C TYR A 143 -4.05 -15.93 -2.84
N GLU A 144 -4.24 -16.20 -4.12
CA GLU A 144 -3.90 -17.48 -4.75
C GLU A 144 -2.94 -17.28 -5.92
N ASN A 145 -2.16 -18.30 -6.26
CA ASN A 145 -1.26 -18.26 -7.39
C ASN A 145 -2.04 -18.04 -8.72
N ALA A 146 -1.59 -17.07 -9.49
CA ALA A 146 -2.19 -16.68 -10.76
C ALA A 146 -1.95 -17.69 -11.90
N GLY A 147 -1.02 -18.62 -11.71
CA GLY A 147 -0.55 -19.53 -12.77
C GLY A 147 0.49 -18.92 -13.72
N TYR A 148 0.78 -17.65 -13.57
CA TYR A 148 1.86 -16.92 -14.26
C TYR A 148 2.48 -15.89 -13.32
N HIS A 149 3.67 -15.42 -13.66
CA HIS A 149 4.37 -14.43 -12.84
C HIS A 149 5.05 -13.37 -13.71
N THR A 150 5.30 -12.23 -13.11
CA THR A 150 6.18 -11.19 -13.63
C THR A 150 7.01 -10.62 -12.49
N THR A 151 8.06 -9.89 -12.82
CA THR A 151 8.91 -9.26 -11.81
C THR A 151 8.93 -7.76 -11.97
N ILE A 152 9.05 -7.06 -10.85
CA ILE A 152 9.30 -5.63 -10.80
C ILE A 152 10.47 -5.37 -9.86
N LYS A 153 11.41 -4.55 -10.30
CA LYS A 153 12.57 -4.17 -9.51
C LYS A 153 12.34 -2.78 -8.93
N MET A 154 12.66 -2.63 -7.66
CA MET A 154 12.63 -1.34 -6.98
C MET A 154 13.96 -1.10 -6.27
N ILE A 155 14.43 0.14 -6.29
CA ILE A 155 15.64 0.56 -5.57
C ILE A 155 15.23 1.63 -4.57
N HIS A 156 15.52 1.37 -3.29
CA HIS A 156 15.29 2.31 -2.20
C HIS A 156 16.65 2.86 -1.77
N THR A 157 16.83 4.17 -1.88
CA THR A 157 18.00 4.88 -1.33
C THR A 157 17.57 5.61 -0.08
N ILE A 158 18.10 5.19 1.06
CA ILE A 158 17.73 5.67 2.37
C ILE A 158 18.94 6.41 2.95
N GLN A 159 18.73 7.65 3.37
CA GLN A 159 19.75 8.44 4.05
C GLN A 159 19.43 8.47 5.55
N GLU A 160 20.34 7.91 6.35
CA GLU A 160 20.19 7.89 7.81
C GLU A 160 19.91 9.27 8.39
N GLU A 161 19.07 9.32 9.42
CA GLU A 161 18.72 10.50 10.22
C GLU A 161 18.09 11.68 9.46
N THR A 162 17.89 11.57 8.15
CA THR A 162 17.22 12.62 7.36
C THR A 162 15.73 12.37 7.12
N GLY A 163 15.28 11.16 7.37
CA GLY A 163 13.92 10.74 7.09
C GLY A 163 13.57 10.64 5.61
N LYS A 164 14.57 10.67 4.72
CA LYS A 164 14.35 10.63 3.27
C LYS A 164 14.58 9.24 2.71
N ILE A 165 13.60 8.77 1.94
CA ILE A 165 13.65 7.50 1.21
C ILE A 165 13.34 7.81 -0.24
N LYS A 166 14.34 7.77 -1.12
CA LYS A 166 14.13 7.83 -2.56
C LYS A 166 13.81 6.43 -3.06
N VAL A 167 12.74 6.30 -3.82
CA VAL A 167 12.31 5.03 -4.42
C VAL A 167 12.31 5.15 -5.93
N GLU A 168 12.98 4.22 -6.59
CA GLU A 168 12.98 4.08 -8.04
C GLU A 168 12.34 2.74 -8.42
N VAL A 169 11.35 2.78 -9.29
CA VAL A 169 10.57 1.63 -9.75
C VAL A 169 10.92 1.36 -11.21
N ASP A 170 11.51 0.22 -11.50
CA ASP A 170 11.85 -0.22 -12.85
C ASP A 170 10.75 -1.12 -13.41
N THR A 171 10.08 -0.66 -14.48
CA THR A 171 9.00 -1.37 -15.16
C THR A 171 9.42 -1.94 -16.51
N THR A 172 10.71 -1.92 -16.84
CA THR A 172 11.22 -2.35 -18.18
C THR A 172 10.95 -3.82 -18.46
N GLY A 173 10.96 -4.67 -17.44
CA GLY A 173 10.73 -6.11 -17.53
C GLY A 173 9.26 -6.53 -17.53
N LEU A 174 8.31 -5.58 -17.45
CA LEU A 174 6.89 -5.93 -17.41
C LEU A 174 6.41 -6.41 -18.78
N PRO A 175 5.66 -7.54 -18.84
CA PRO A 175 5.14 -8.09 -20.09
C PRO A 175 4.05 -7.19 -20.69
N GLY A 176 3.81 -7.38 -21.99
CA GLY A 176 2.66 -6.76 -22.65
C GLY A 176 1.34 -7.15 -22.01
N GLY A 177 0.34 -6.25 -22.11
CA GLY A 177 -0.98 -6.45 -21.52
C GLY A 177 -1.15 -5.88 -20.10
N ILE A 178 -0.07 -5.50 -19.42
CA ILE A 178 -0.15 -4.69 -18.19
C ILE A 178 -0.70 -3.31 -18.56
N THR A 179 -1.73 -2.86 -17.87
CA THR A 179 -2.42 -1.60 -18.13
C THR A 179 -2.08 -0.51 -17.12
N GLU A 180 -1.70 -0.89 -15.91
CA GLU A 180 -1.42 0.04 -14.81
C GLU A 180 -0.44 -0.58 -13.82
N VAL A 181 0.44 0.25 -13.28
CA VAL A 181 1.30 -0.07 -12.16
C VAL A 181 0.84 0.77 -10.97
N VAL A 182 0.67 0.15 -9.83
CA VAL A 182 0.34 0.81 -8.56
C VAL A 182 1.47 0.53 -7.58
N VAL A 183 1.95 1.56 -6.90
CA VAL A 183 2.91 1.41 -5.79
C VAL A 183 2.27 1.90 -4.52
N MET A 184 2.04 0.99 -3.59
CA MET A 184 1.40 1.27 -2.31
C MET A 184 2.46 1.66 -1.27
N ASN A 185 2.12 2.64 -0.45
CA ASN A 185 2.93 3.15 0.65
C ASN A 185 2.02 3.29 1.87
N GLU A 186 1.93 2.22 2.65
CA GLU A 186 0.94 2.05 3.70
C GLU A 186 1.58 1.74 5.05
N GLN A 187 0.93 2.17 6.11
CA GLN A 187 1.22 1.81 7.50
C GLN A 187 -0.10 1.55 8.24
N GLY A 188 -0.05 1.14 9.49
CA GLY A 188 -1.22 0.73 10.26
C GLY A 188 -2.22 1.85 10.55
N ALA A 189 -3.50 1.58 10.30
CA ALA A 189 -4.57 2.56 10.46
C ALA A 189 -4.86 2.95 11.92
N HIS A 190 -4.51 2.11 12.90
CA HIS A 190 -4.66 2.47 14.31
C HIS A 190 -3.65 3.53 14.74
N TYR A 191 -2.50 3.62 14.06
CA TYR A 191 -1.48 4.63 14.34
C TYR A 191 -1.70 5.87 13.49
N PHE A 192 -1.92 5.72 12.17
CA PHE A 192 -2.02 6.83 11.23
C PHE A 192 -3.49 7.20 11.00
N ASP A 193 -3.98 8.12 11.79
CA ASP A 193 -5.39 8.49 11.90
C ASP A 193 -5.71 9.88 11.35
N ARG A 194 -4.70 10.69 11.00
CA ARG A 194 -4.85 12.04 10.50
C ARG A 194 -4.14 12.23 9.15
N TYR A 195 -4.81 12.93 8.25
CA TYR A 195 -4.31 13.33 6.94
C TYR A 195 -4.28 14.85 6.84
N LEU A 196 -3.21 15.38 6.27
CA LEU A 196 -3.05 16.80 5.91
C LEU A 196 -2.48 16.90 4.50
N ASP A 197 -2.82 17.96 3.75
CA ASP A 197 -2.18 18.26 2.48
C ASP A 197 -1.88 19.75 2.31
N SER A 198 -1.09 20.09 1.28
CA SER A 198 -0.65 21.46 1.01
C SER A 198 -1.76 22.39 0.55
N SER A 199 -2.95 21.89 0.20
CA SER A 199 -4.12 22.71 -0.09
C SER A 199 -4.88 23.14 1.18
N GLY A 200 -4.44 22.69 2.36
CA GLY A 200 -5.07 22.97 3.65
C GLY A 200 -6.16 22.00 4.05
N VAL A 201 -6.35 20.91 3.30
CA VAL A 201 -7.29 19.85 3.68
C VAL A 201 -6.76 19.11 4.91
N SER A 202 -7.58 18.99 5.95
CA SER A 202 -7.30 18.21 7.15
C SER A 202 -8.45 17.24 7.39
N LEU A 203 -8.15 15.95 7.42
CA LEU A 203 -9.14 14.88 7.58
C LEU A 203 -8.71 13.94 8.72
N GLN A 204 -9.68 13.33 9.41
CA GLN A 204 -9.42 12.40 10.49
C GLN A 204 -10.27 11.14 10.39
N GLY A 205 -9.66 10.01 10.72
CA GLY A 205 -10.35 8.74 10.84
C GLY A 205 -11.07 8.33 9.53
N LYS A 206 -12.39 8.21 9.58
CA LYS A 206 -13.23 7.79 8.44
C LYS A 206 -13.37 8.84 7.34
N GLU A 207 -13.11 10.12 7.63
CA GLU A 207 -13.19 11.21 6.66
C GLU A 207 -12.09 11.12 5.60
N ILE A 208 -10.97 10.45 5.90
CA ILE A 208 -9.84 10.28 4.99
C ILE A 208 -10.29 9.58 3.70
N GLY A 209 -11.29 8.71 3.78
CA GLY A 209 -11.81 7.97 2.64
C GLY A 209 -10.95 6.76 2.28
N CYS A 210 -11.26 6.16 1.13
CA CYS A 210 -10.57 4.98 0.64
C CYS A 210 -10.23 5.17 -0.84
N TRP A 211 -8.95 5.34 -1.14
CA TRP A 211 -8.42 5.58 -2.49
C TRP A 211 -8.98 6.82 -3.19
N ASP A 212 -9.05 7.92 -2.46
CA ASP A 212 -9.39 9.22 -3.01
C ASP A 212 -8.17 9.89 -3.65
N VAL A 213 -8.38 10.54 -4.79
CA VAL A 213 -7.31 11.26 -5.50
C VAL A 213 -6.83 12.44 -4.65
N VAL A 214 -5.52 12.55 -4.49
CA VAL A 214 -4.86 13.73 -3.91
C VAL A 214 -4.61 14.71 -5.05
N THR A 215 -5.12 15.92 -4.93
CA THR A 215 -4.92 17.01 -5.92
C THR A 215 -3.89 18.04 -5.48
N ALA A 216 -3.55 18.05 -4.20
CA ALA A 216 -2.53 18.90 -3.61
C ALA A 216 -1.12 18.50 -4.06
N GLU A 217 -0.17 19.44 -4.02
CA GLU A 217 1.23 19.19 -4.41
C GLU A 217 1.90 18.13 -3.52
N ASP A 218 1.63 18.16 -2.22
CA ASP A 218 2.08 17.15 -1.26
C ASP A 218 1.01 16.88 -0.20
N ALA A 219 1.15 15.73 0.43
CA ALA A 219 0.25 15.28 1.49
C ALA A 219 0.98 14.40 2.50
N CYS A 220 0.47 14.36 3.74
CA CYS A 220 1.04 13.53 4.79
C CYS A 220 -0.02 12.80 5.60
N PHE A 221 0.35 11.61 6.08
CA PHE A 221 -0.32 10.92 7.16
C PHE A 221 0.43 11.16 8.47
N ILE A 222 -0.31 11.34 9.54
CA ILE A 222 0.22 11.64 10.88
C ILE A 222 -0.33 10.63 11.87
N SER A 223 0.57 10.10 12.68
CA SER A 223 0.25 9.38 13.90
C SER A 223 0.30 10.38 15.06
N THR A 224 -0.87 10.76 15.58
CA THR A 224 -0.95 11.67 16.73
C THR A 224 -0.44 11.02 18.00
N THR A 225 -0.64 9.69 18.14
CA THR A 225 -0.22 8.93 19.33
C THR A 225 1.29 8.65 19.35
N ARG A 226 1.93 8.49 18.20
CA ARG A 226 3.37 8.18 18.08
C ARG A 226 4.20 9.36 17.62
N GLN A 227 3.55 10.49 17.31
CA GLN A 227 4.24 11.69 16.85
C GLN A 227 5.16 11.42 15.64
N VAL A 228 4.69 10.61 14.71
CA VAL A 228 5.38 10.27 13.46
C VAL A 228 4.51 10.66 12.29
N ALA A 229 5.11 11.24 11.27
CA ALA A 229 4.44 11.54 10.02
C ALA A 229 5.23 11.00 8.84
N PHE A 230 4.52 10.55 7.80
CA PHE A 230 5.12 10.28 6.50
C PHE A 230 4.39 11.03 5.40
N LYS A 231 5.14 11.51 4.42
CA LYS A 231 4.59 12.35 3.34
C LYS A 231 5.05 11.90 1.97
N LEU A 232 4.20 12.17 0.99
CA LEU A 232 4.47 12.02 -0.43
C LEU A 232 4.05 13.27 -1.19
N ALA A 233 4.70 13.53 -2.32
CA ALA A 233 4.39 14.63 -3.22
C ALA A 233 3.82 14.12 -4.55
N GLN A 234 3.13 14.98 -5.28
CA GLN A 234 2.74 14.68 -6.66
C GLN A 234 3.96 14.42 -7.54
N VAL A 235 3.87 13.42 -8.39
CA VAL A 235 4.91 13.12 -9.38
C VAL A 235 4.29 13.17 -10.78
N LYS A 236 4.94 13.88 -11.68
CA LYS A 236 4.48 14.00 -13.07
C LYS A 236 4.33 12.62 -13.74
N GLY A 237 3.18 12.40 -14.35
CA GLY A 237 2.87 11.15 -15.05
C GLY A 237 2.22 10.07 -14.18
N ALA A 238 2.10 10.30 -12.87
CA ALA A 238 1.38 9.43 -11.95
C ALA A 238 0.20 10.16 -11.29
N ARG A 239 -0.76 9.38 -10.82
CA ARG A 239 -1.82 9.87 -9.94
C ARG A 239 -1.52 9.42 -8.53
N LEU A 240 -1.59 10.36 -7.59
CA LEU A 240 -1.47 10.07 -6.16
C LEU A 240 -2.86 9.87 -5.56
N PHE A 241 -3.03 8.79 -4.83
CA PHE A 241 -4.24 8.47 -4.07
C PHE A 241 -3.92 8.42 -2.58
N ARG A 242 -4.92 8.69 -1.76
CA ARG A 242 -4.88 8.45 -0.32
C ARG A 242 -5.97 7.49 0.09
N GLY A 243 -5.77 6.79 1.19
CA GLY A 243 -6.82 5.97 1.77
C GLY A 243 -6.51 5.56 3.19
N ARG A 244 -7.56 5.24 3.93
CA ARG A 244 -7.50 4.63 5.23
C ARG A 244 -8.68 3.68 5.39
N GLU A 245 -8.39 2.44 5.75
CA GLU A 245 -9.41 1.46 6.01
C GLU A 245 -9.15 0.79 7.36
N LEU A 246 -10.18 0.75 8.18
CA LEU A 246 -10.17 0.10 9.47
C LEU A 246 -11.49 -0.68 9.58
N VAL A 247 -11.50 -1.93 9.13
CA VAL A 247 -12.72 -2.76 9.05
C VAL A 247 -12.82 -3.73 10.22
N SER A 248 -11.76 -4.02 10.87
CA SER A 248 -11.63 -4.84 12.08
C SER A 248 -10.15 -5.01 12.36
N SER A 249 -9.76 -5.85 13.33
CA SER A 249 -8.37 -6.31 13.49
C SER A 249 -7.80 -7.02 12.25
N ARG A 250 -8.56 -7.24 11.19
CA ARG A 250 -8.16 -7.98 9.99
C ARG A 250 -7.83 -7.12 8.77
N LEU A 251 -8.11 -5.83 8.81
CA LEU A 251 -7.79 -4.89 7.74
C LEU A 251 -7.65 -3.50 8.34
N ALA A 252 -6.41 -3.09 8.57
CA ALA A 252 -6.06 -1.85 9.24
C ALA A 252 -4.86 -1.19 8.51
N TRP A 253 -5.13 -0.38 7.49
CA TRP A 253 -4.11 0.33 6.73
C TRP A 253 -4.47 1.79 6.50
N ALA A 254 -3.46 2.64 6.44
CA ALA A 254 -3.52 4.05 6.09
C ALA A 254 -2.32 4.41 5.23
N GLY A 255 -2.54 5.13 4.14
CA GLY A 255 -1.41 5.48 3.28
C GLY A 255 -1.79 6.03 1.93
N PHE A 256 -0.80 5.99 1.06
CA PHE A 256 -0.84 6.50 -0.29
C PHE A 256 -0.61 5.40 -1.33
N GLY A 257 -1.08 5.66 -2.55
CA GLY A 257 -0.76 4.85 -3.72
C GLY A 257 -0.45 5.75 -4.91
N TYR A 258 0.67 5.50 -5.60
CA TYR A 258 0.88 6.02 -6.93
C TYR A 258 0.32 5.06 -7.96
N SER A 259 -0.38 5.59 -8.96
CA SER A 259 -0.85 4.84 -10.12
C SER A 259 -0.33 5.49 -11.40
N PHE A 260 0.34 4.72 -12.24
CA PHE A 260 0.93 5.19 -13.49
C PHE A 260 0.91 4.11 -14.58
N PRO A 261 0.97 4.49 -15.88
CA PRO A 261 1.00 3.54 -16.97
C PRO A 261 2.36 2.86 -17.10
N PRO A 262 2.45 1.60 -17.56
CA PRO A 262 3.69 0.84 -17.73
C PRO A 262 4.60 1.40 -18.84
N SER A 263 4.15 2.40 -19.60
CA SER A 263 4.98 3.15 -20.54
C SER A 263 6.04 4.01 -19.84
N ILE A 264 5.84 4.37 -18.58
CA ILE A 264 6.85 5.00 -17.72
C ILE A 264 7.80 3.90 -17.26
N LYS A 265 8.98 3.81 -17.88
CA LYS A 265 9.94 2.72 -17.64
C LYS A 265 10.73 2.86 -16.35
N SER A 266 10.97 4.08 -15.90
CA SER A 266 11.54 4.38 -14.59
C SER A 266 10.66 5.43 -13.92
N PHE A 267 10.09 5.08 -12.77
CA PHE A 267 9.27 5.97 -11.95
C PHE A 267 9.98 6.24 -10.64
N VAL A 268 10.23 7.51 -10.34
CA VAL A 268 10.99 7.92 -9.14
C VAL A 268 10.14 8.82 -8.28
N TYR A 269 10.13 8.55 -6.97
CA TYR A 269 9.50 9.40 -5.98
C TYR A 269 10.32 9.44 -4.68
N GLU A 270 10.05 10.43 -3.83
CA GLU A 270 10.64 10.56 -2.50
C GLU A 270 9.54 10.44 -1.44
N LEU A 271 9.79 9.61 -0.45
CA LEU A 271 9.00 9.49 0.75
C LEU A 271 9.76 10.17 1.89
N GLY A 272 9.11 11.10 2.57
CA GLY A 272 9.66 11.77 3.75
C GLY A 272 9.04 11.24 5.03
N VAL A 273 9.86 10.88 6.01
CA VAL A 273 9.44 10.48 7.36
C VAL A 273 10.00 11.47 8.38
N LYS A 274 9.21 11.89 9.34
CA LYS A 274 9.66 12.83 10.36
C LYS A 274 8.94 12.63 11.69
N ARG A 275 9.58 13.06 12.78
CA ARG A 275 8.86 13.33 14.02
C ARG A 275 7.91 14.51 13.81
N HIS A 276 6.72 14.36 14.31
CA HIS A 276 5.70 15.41 14.31
C HIS A 276 5.57 15.92 15.74
N ALA A 277 5.93 17.20 15.93
CA ALA A 277 5.87 17.85 17.23
C ALA A 277 4.44 18.09 17.69
#